data_f7523e8d2f0171dc414c529e01fa8cda
#
_entry.id   f7523e8d2f0171dc414c529e01fa8cda
#
_cell.length_a   1.000
_cell.length_b   1.000
_cell.length_c   1.000
_cell.angle_alpha   90.00
_cell.angle_beta   90.00
_cell.angle_gamma   90.00
#
_symmetry.space_group_name_H-M   'P 1'
#
loop_
_entity.id
_entity.type
_entity.pdbx_description
1 polymer ?
#
loop_
_entity_poly.entity_id
_entity_poly.type
_entity_poly.pdbx_seq_one_letter_code
_entity_poly.pdbx_strand_id
1 'polypeptide(L)'
;MDEDLAPLHTYLENLGHSTAKPRTRAFVLYLELKGQHHRRLAEHGLAEAVSLAAALPNIDVLGADVVRLAKANPAMLLGSGKVNDFKQIFTADEIELVLVDGTLSPVQQRNLEKEWGVKILDRTGLILEIFADRARTREGVMQVELAALTYQRTRLVRAWTHLERQRGGLGFVGGPGETQIESDRRAIDDQVVRIKRQLGKVVKTRELHRAARRKVPFPVGALVGYTNAGKSSLFNRMTGAEVLAKDMLFATLDPTMRGVTLTDGRKVILSDTVGFISDLPTELVAAFRATLEEVLAADLIIHVRDISHPETAEQSADVIDILTSLGVKDTTSQIEVWNKLDLVDEGTALNLCEQADKSDHTFA
;
A
#
# COMPACT_ATOMS: atom_id res chain seq x y z
N MET A 1 -8.30 23.15 24.85
CA MET A 1 -9.28 22.21 24.25
C MET A 1 -8.67 21.78 22.93
N ASP A 2 -7.69 20.87 23.03
CA ASP A 2 -6.81 20.45 21.93
C ASP A 2 -6.89 18.92 21.70
N GLU A 3 -8.12 18.34 21.80
CA GLU A 3 -8.26 16.88 21.84
C GLU A 3 -8.65 16.23 20.51
N ASP A 4 -8.87 16.98 19.40
CA ASP A 4 -9.49 16.42 18.19
C ASP A 4 -8.56 16.28 16.95
N LEU A 5 -7.28 16.58 17.08
CA LEU A 5 -6.29 16.42 16.00
C LEU A 5 -5.16 15.42 16.35
N ALA A 6 -5.47 14.44 17.18
CA ALA A 6 -4.52 13.35 17.39
C ALA A 6 -4.26 12.64 16.06
N PRO A 7 -3.00 12.49 15.61
CA PRO A 7 -2.70 11.67 14.45
C PRO A 7 -3.24 10.27 14.67
N LEU A 8 -3.65 9.59 13.58
CA LEU A 8 -4.14 8.19 13.61
C LEU A 8 -3.28 7.29 14.51
N HIS A 9 -1.99 7.52 14.54
CA HIS A 9 -1.02 6.85 15.42
C HIS A 9 -1.34 7.03 16.91
N THR A 10 -1.80 8.21 17.35
CA THR A 10 -2.16 8.46 18.75
C THR A 10 -3.48 7.77 19.13
N TYR A 11 -4.36 7.50 18.15
CA TYR A 11 -5.56 6.73 18.38
C TYR A 11 -5.25 5.26 18.71
N LEU A 12 -4.27 4.67 18.06
CA LEU A 12 -3.78 3.31 18.34
C LEU A 12 -2.90 3.24 19.60
N GLU A 13 -2.15 4.30 19.94
CA GLU A 13 -1.36 4.38 21.17
C GLU A 13 -2.23 4.48 22.44
N ASN A 14 -3.40 5.10 22.36
CA ASN A 14 -4.35 5.21 23.49
C ASN A 14 -5.10 3.90 23.81
N LEU A 15 -4.91 2.83 23.06
CA LEU A 15 -5.42 1.48 23.36
C LEU A 15 -4.57 0.72 24.40
N GLY A 16 -3.86 1.43 25.28
CA GLY A 16 -3.47 0.96 26.61
C GLY A 16 -2.25 0.05 26.70
N HIS A 17 -1.34 0.40 27.56
CA HIS A 17 -0.29 -0.44 28.12
C HIS A 17 -0.88 -1.63 28.87
N SER A 18 -1.05 -2.75 28.21
CA SER A 18 -1.26 -4.06 28.85
C SER A 18 -0.52 -5.14 28.07
N THR A 19 0.11 -6.04 28.76
CA THR A 19 1.01 -7.10 28.28
C THR A 19 0.35 -8.22 27.48
N ALA A 20 -0.75 -7.98 26.83
CA ALA A 20 -1.35 -8.64 25.65
C ALA A 20 -2.47 -7.71 25.20
N LYS A 21 -2.17 -6.82 24.23
CA LYS A 21 -3.22 -5.98 23.64
C LYS A 21 -4.30 -6.89 23.07
N PRO A 22 -5.59 -6.71 23.44
CA PRO A 22 -6.67 -7.43 22.79
C PRO A 22 -6.60 -7.12 21.29
N ARG A 23 -6.71 -8.15 20.45
CA ARG A 23 -6.73 -7.96 19.01
C ARG A 23 -8.04 -7.31 18.63
N THR A 24 -7.99 -6.31 17.76
CA THR A 24 -9.17 -5.64 17.20
C THR A 24 -9.92 -6.61 16.29
N ARG A 25 -11.18 -6.86 16.60
CA ARG A 25 -12.06 -7.76 15.84
C ARG A 25 -12.48 -7.08 14.56
N ALA A 26 -12.04 -7.60 13.41
CA ALA A 26 -12.24 -6.97 12.11
C ALA A 26 -13.05 -7.83 11.15
N PHE A 27 -13.75 -7.16 10.23
CA PHE A 27 -14.44 -7.79 9.11
C PHE A 27 -13.99 -7.13 7.80
N VAL A 28 -13.75 -7.92 6.75
CA VAL A 28 -13.28 -7.43 5.46
C VAL A 28 -14.39 -7.46 4.42
N LEU A 29 -14.60 -6.35 3.73
CA LEU A 29 -15.54 -6.22 2.62
C LEU A 29 -14.77 -5.90 1.34
N TYR A 30 -14.82 -6.80 0.37
CA TYR A 30 -14.32 -6.56 -0.98
C TYR A 30 -15.46 -6.03 -1.87
N LEU A 31 -15.24 -4.90 -2.56
CA LEU A 31 -16.24 -4.25 -3.39
C LEU A 31 -16.07 -4.61 -4.85
N GLU A 32 -17.03 -5.32 -5.43
CA GLU A 32 -17.09 -5.60 -6.86
C GLU A 32 -18.16 -4.73 -7.52
N LEU A 33 -17.74 -3.75 -8.33
CA LEU A 33 -18.63 -2.85 -9.05
C LEU A 33 -18.90 -3.40 -10.46
N LYS A 34 -20.15 -3.62 -10.80
CA LYS A 34 -20.55 -4.06 -12.12
C LYS A 34 -20.17 -3.02 -13.19
N GLY A 35 -19.37 -3.44 -14.17
CA GLY A 35 -18.92 -2.57 -15.27
C GLY A 35 -17.52 -1.96 -15.08
N GLN A 36 -16.88 -2.13 -13.95
CA GLN A 36 -15.42 -2.00 -13.87
C GLN A 36 -14.79 -3.29 -14.40
N HIS A 37 -13.89 -3.15 -15.37
CA HIS A 37 -13.08 -4.29 -15.81
C HIS A 37 -12.05 -4.58 -14.72
N HIS A 38 -12.45 -5.39 -13.74
CA HIS A 38 -11.49 -5.97 -12.83
C HIS A 38 -10.69 -7.02 -13.60
N ARG A 39 -9.37 -6.87 -13.65
CA ARG A 39 -8.47 -7.89 -14.23
C ARG A 39 -8.50 -9.18 -13.41
N ARG A 40 -9.11 -9.16 -12.21
CA ARG A 40 -9.03 -10.19 -11.18
C ARG A 40 -10.39 -10.76 -10.82
N LEU A 41 -10.37 -12.00 -10.37
CA LEU A 41 -11.54 -12.64 -9.77
C LEU A 41 -11.83 -12.05 -8.39
N ALA A 42 -13.11 -11.88 -8.05
CA ALA A 42 -13.52 -11.27 -6.77
C ALA A 42 -13.03 -12.07 -5.55
N GLU A 43 -12.93 -13.39 -5.67
CA GLU A 43 -12.42 -14.27 -4.63
C GLU A 43 -10.93 -14.03 -4.35
N HIS A 44 -10.12 -13.80 -5.39
CA HIS A 44 -8.69 -13.48 -5.24
C HIS A 44 -8.50 -12.07 -4.67
N GLY A 45 -9.34 -11.11 -5.10
CA GLY A 45 -9.35 -9.76 -4.53
C GLY A 45 -9.70 -9.77 -3.04
N LEU A 46 -10.69 -10.56 -2.63
CA LEU A 46 -11.03 -10.75 -1.23
C LEU A 46 -9.89 -11.39 -0.44
N ALA A 47 -9.24 -12.42 -0.98
CA ALA A 47 -8.09 -13.08 -0.33
C ALA A 47 -6.92 -12.10 -0.13
N GLU A 48 -6.64 -11.24 -1.12
CA GLU A 48 -5.64 -10.17 -1.00
C GLU A 48 -6.04 -9.16 0.08
N ALA A 49 -7.31 -8.73 0.13
CA ALA A 49 -7.80 -7.79 1.13
C ALA A 49 -7.70 -8.35 2.57
N VAL A 50 -7.98 -9.65 2.76
CA VAL A 50 -7.78 -10.35 4.03
C VAL A 50 -6.30 -10.40 4.39
N SER A 51 -5.43 -10.68 3.42
CA SER A 51 -3.98 -10.71 3.62
C SER A 51 -3.42 -9.32 3.97
N LEU A 52 -3.98 -8.24 3.39
CA LEU A 52 -3.67 -6.86 3.78
C LEU A 52 -4.06 -6.59 5.24
N ALA A 53 -5.26 -6.99 5.65
CA ALA A 53 -5.72 -6.85 7.03
C ALA A 53 -4.79 -7.59 8.01
N ALA A 54 -4.42 -8.83 7.69
CA ALA A 54 -3.54 -9.66 8.48
C ALA A 54 -2.09 -9.15 8.56
N ALA A 55 -1.68 -8.23 7.66
CA ALA A 55 -0.38 -7.58 7.73
C ALA A 55 -0.24 -6.63 8.94
N LEU A 56 -1.35 -6.20 9.55
CA LEU A 56 -1.34 -5.41 10.79
C LEU A 56 -1.31 -6.33 12.02
N PRO A 57 -0.39 -6.11 12.98
CA PRO A 57 -0.10 -7.07 14.05
C PRO A 57 -1.22 -7.27 15.07
N ASN A 58 -2.16 -6.34 15.19
CA ASN A 58 -3.18 -6.36 16.23
C ASN A 58 -4.62 -6.52 15.67
N ILE A 59 -4.76 -7.05 14.45
CA ILE A 59 -6.05 -7.29 13.83
C ILE A 59 -6.35 -8.79 13.83
N ASP A 60 -7.58 -9.14 14.17
CA ASP A 60 -8.14 -10.48 14.06
C ASP A 60 -9.32 -10.44 13.08
N VAL A 61 -9.14 -11.03 11.90
CA VAL A 61 -10.16 -11.03 10.85
C VAL A 61 -11.13 -12.18 11.13
N LEU A 62 -12.33 -11.85 11.61
CA LEU A 62 -13.36 -12.82 11.97
C LEU A 62 -14.24 -13.22 10.79
N GLY A 63 -14.31 -12.39 9.76
CA GLY A 63 -15.08 -12.70 8.56
C GLY A 63 -14.70 -11.80 7.39
N ALA A 64 -15.10 -12.24 6.20
CA ALA A 64 -14.87 -11.52 4.96
C ALA A 64 -15.98 -11.82 3.96
N ASP A 65 -16.40 -10.85 3.15
CA ASP A 65 -17.45 -11.02 2.13
C ASP A 65 -17.19 -10.19 0.87
N VAL A 66 -17.64 -10.71 -0.27
CA VAL A 66 -17.65 -10.01 -1.55
C VAL A 66 -18.97 -9.28 -1.73
N VAL A 67 -18.91 -7.97 -1.79
CA VAL A 67 -20.09 -7.12 -1.99
C VAL A 67 -20.22 -6.73 -3.46
N ARG A 68 -21.10 -7.40 -4.18
CA ARG A 68 -21.41 -7.09 -5.60
C ARG A 68 -22.38 -5.94 -5.69
N LEU A 69 -21.98 -4.86 -6.35
CA LEU A 69 -22.75 -3.63 -6.49
C LEU A 69 -23.04 -3.36 -7.97
N ALA A 70 -24.31 -3.21 -8.33
CA ALA A 70 -24.67 -2.72 -9.65
C ALA A 70 -24.30 -1.23 -9.81
N LYS A 71 -24.46 -0.46 -8.73
CA LYS A 71 -24.09 0.97 -8.62
C LYS A 71 -23.86 1.30 -7.16
N ALA A 72 -22.81 2.07 -6.88
CA ALA A 72 -22.54 2.58 -5.54
C ALA A 72 -23.61 3.60 -5.11
N ASN A 73 -24.18 3.45 -3.92
CA ASN A 73 -25.08 4.45 -3.34
C ASN A 73 -24.24 5.66 -2.88
N PRO A 74 -24.58 6.89 -3.29
CA PRO A 74 -23.81 8.08 -2.92
C PRO A 74 -23.72 8.35 -1.41
N ALA A 75 -24.76 7.96 -0.65
CA ALA A 75 -24.82 8.20 0.79
C ALA A 75 -24.27 7.06 1.64
N MET A 76 -24.59 5.81 1.29
CA MET A 76 -24.32 4.62 2.13
C MET A 76 -23.47 3.57 1.40
N LEU A 77 -22.98 3.81 0.17
CA LEU A 77 -22.29 2.85 -0.66
C LEU A 77 -23.18 1.66 -1.06
N LEU A 78 -23.73 0.98 -0.08
CA LEU A 78 -24.56 -0.22 -0.17
C LEU A 78 -26.07 0.12 -0.20
N GLY A 79 -26.88 -0.82 -0.66
CA GLY A 79 -28.34 -0.76 -0.48
C GLY A 79 -28.73 -1.01 0.98
N SER A 80 -29.89 -0.47 1.38
CA SER A 80 -30.36 -0.52 2.78
C SER A 80 -30.48 -1.93 3.36
N GLY A 81 -30.89 -2.92 2.55
CA GLY A 81 -30.95 -4.33 2.96
C GLY A 81 -29.57 -4.84 3.39
N LYS A 82 -28.57 -4.72 2.53
CA LYS A 82 -27.19 -5.16 2.87
C LYS A 82 -26.61 -4.39 4.06
N VAL A 83 -26.92 -3.10 4.20
CA VAL A 83 -26.50 -2.32 5.38
C VAL A 83 -27.04 -2.93 6.66
N ASN A 84 -28.32 -3.32 6.68
CA ASN A 84 -28.95 -3.95 7.82
C ASN A 84 -28.41 -5.37 8.09
N ASP A 85 -28.18 -6.15 7.03
CA ASP A 85 -27.63 -7.51 7.16
C ASP A 85 -26.24 -7.47 7.82
N PHE A 86 -25.35 -6.60 7.34
CA PHE A 86 -24.03 -6.42 7.96
C PHE A 86 -24.10 -5.86 9.37
N LYS A 87 -25.06 -4.97 9.68
CA LYS A 87 -25.24 -4.47 11.03
C LYS A 87 -25.54 -5.60 12.02
N GLN A 88 -26.35 -6.58 11.62
CA GLN A 88 -26.66 -7.76 12.47
C GLN A 88 -25.41 -8.61 12.67
N ILE A 89 -24.65 -8.89 11.61
CA ILE A 89 -23.40 -9.65 11.67
C ILE A 89 -22.39 -8.95 12.60
N PHE A 90 -22.16 -7.65 12.38
CA PHE A 90 -21.18 -6.90 13.17
C PHE A 90 -21.54 -6.78 14.64
N THR A 91 -22.85 -6.72 14.94
CA THR A 91 -23.32 -6.72 16.33
C THR A 91 -23.17 -8.09 16.97
N ALA A 92 -23.51 -9.17 16.26
CA ALA A 92 -23.42 -10.55 16.77
C ALA A 92 -21.97 -10.96 17.02
N ASP A 93 -21.06 -10.60 16.13
CA ASP A 93 -19.65 -10.96 16.18
C ASP A 93 -18.80 -9.89 16.91
N GLU A 94 -19.42 -8.88 17.52
CA GLU A 94 -18.75 -7.78 18.23
C GLU A 94 -17.61 -7.18 17.41
N ILE A 95 -17.86 -6.89 16.12
CA ILE A 95 -16.87 -6.30 15.21
C ILE A 95 -16.60 -4.86 15.64
N GLU A 96 -15.32 -4.48 15.71
CA GLU A 96 -14.85 -3.15 16.09
C GLU A 96 -14.38 -2.35 14.88
N LEU A 97 -13.89 -3.07 13.84
CA LEU A 97 -13.30 -2.48 12.63
C LEU A 97 -13.82 -3.17 11.37
N VAL A 98 -14.29 -2.39 10.40
CA VAL A 98 -14.61 -2.89 9.07
C VAL A 98 -13.59 -2.36 8.07
N LEU A 99 -12.95 -3.25 7.36
CA LEU A 99 -11.99 -2.94 6.31
C LEU A 99 -12.70 -3.06 4.97
N VAL A 100 -12.79 -1.94 4.25
CA VAL A 100 -13.44 -1.91 2.93
C VAL A 100 -12.38 -1.84 1.85
N ASP A 101 -12.23 -2.92 1.11
CA ASP A 101 -11.33 -2.95 -0.04
C ASP A 101 -11.99 -2.27 -1.25
N GLY A 102 -11.68 -1.00 -1.39
CA GLY A 102 -12.24 -0.10 -2.38
C GLY A 102 -12.15 1.35 -1.90
N THR A 103 -12.68 2.26 -2.72
CA THR A 103 -12.67 3.70 -2.40
C THR A 103 -13.97 4.11 -1.73
N LEU A 104 -13.88 4.69 -0.54
CA LEU A 104 -15.00 5.30 0.17
C LEU A 104 -14.94 6.82 0.10
N SER A 105 -16.09 7.46 -0.16
CA SER A 105 -16.21 8.88 0.10
C SER A 105 -16.31 9.16 1.61
N PRO A 106 -15.84 10.31 2.10
CA PRO A 106 -15.95 10.67 3.53
C PRO A 106 -17.38 10.62 4.05
N VAL A 107 -18.36 10.94 3.20
CA VAL A 107 -19.80 10.89 3.55
C VAL A 107 -20.25 9.44 3.73
N GLN A 108 -19.89 8.57 2.80
CA GLN A 108 -20.22 7.14 2.90
C GLN A 108 -19.61 6.53 4.15
N GLN A 109 -18.33 6.78 4.41
CA GLN A 109 -17.64 6.28 5.60
C GLN A 109 -18.36 6.72 6.87
N ARG A 110 -18.56 8.03 7.05
CA ARG A 110 -19.23 8.59 8.24
C ARG A 110 -20.64 8.04 8.44
N ASN A 111 -21.42 7.90 7.35
CA ASN A 111 -22.77 7.38 7.45
C ASN A 111 -22.78 5.89 7.84
N LEU A 112 -21.89 5.09 7.25
CA LEU A 112 -21.75 3.67 7.60
C LEU A 112 -21.22 3.48 9.02
N GLU A 113 -20.21 4.25 9.46
CA GLU A 113 -19.72 4.22 10.84
C GLU A 113 -20.81 4.54 11.85
N LYS A 114 -21.66 5.54 11.53
CA LYS A 114 -22.81 5.90 12.37
C LYS A 114 -23.86 4.79 12.41
N GLU A 115 -24.13 4.14 11.27
CA GLU A 115 -25.17 3.11 11.17
C GLU A 115 -24.74 1.81 11.83
N TRP A 116 -23.49 1.40 11.63
CA TRP A 116 -22.96 0.14 12.15
C TRP A 116 -22.40 0.26 13.57
N GLY A 117 -22.04 1.47 14.00
CA GLY A 117 -21.39 1.69 15.30
C GLY A 117 -19.94 1.20 15.38
N VAL A 118 -19.30 0.98 14.23
CA VAL A 118 -17.93 0.46 14.12
C VAL A 118 -17.05 1.44 13.36
N LYS A 119 -15.74 1.33 13.51
CA LYS A 119 -14.80 2.10 12.69
C LYS A 119 -14.67 1.47 11.31
N ILE A 120 -14.42 2.33 10.30
CA ILE A 120 -14.24 1.88 8.92
C ILE A 120 -12.92 2.44 8.38
N LEU A 121 -12.13 1.55 7.78
CA LEU A 121 -10.94 1.89 7.02
C LEU A 121 -11.13 1.45 5.57
N ASP A 122 -10.82 2.32 4.61
CA ASP A 122 -10.75 1.94 3.21
C ASP A 122 -9.35 1.39 2.87
N ARG A 123 -9.20 0.84 1.66
CA ARG A 123 -7.92 0.27 1.17
C ARG A 123 -6.75 1.24 1.35
N THR A 124 -6.94 2.52 1.03
CA THR A 124 -5.87 3.54 1.17
C THR A 124 -5.48 3.72 2.63
N GLY A 125 -6.45 3.86 3.52
CA GLY A 125 -6.20 3.97 4.97
C GLY A 125 -5.48 2.75 5.53
N LEU A 126 -5.90 1.54 5.12
CA LEU A 126 -5.26 0.29 5.55
C LEU A 126 -3.79 0.20 5.12
N ILE A 127 -3.49 0.52 3.85
CA ILE A 127 -2.11 0.52 3.35
C ILE A 127 -1.26 1.56 4.11
N LEU A 128 -1.81 2.74 4.40
CA LEU A 128 -1.11 3.76 5.18
C LEU A 128 -0.77 3.28 6.59
N GLU A 129 -1.68 2.57 7.27
CA GLU A 129 -1.43 1.99 8.59
C GLU A 129 -0.33 0.91 8.54
N ILE A 130 -0.37 0.03 7.52
CA ILE A 130 0.69 -0.97 7.31
C ILE A 130 2.04 -0.28 7.13
N PHE A 131 2.08 0.79 6.33
CA PHE A 131 3.31 1.53 6.10
C PHE A 131 3.80 2.28 7.33
N ALA A 132 2.90 2.82 8.15
CA ALA A 132 3.25 3.44 9.43
C ALA A 132 3.90 2.45 10.40
N ASP A 133 3.39 1.20 10.43
CA ASP A 133 3.98 0.12 11.23
C ASP A 133 5.34 -0.36 10.68
N ARG A 134 5.57 -0.27 9.36
CA ARG A 134 6.80 -0.76 8.70
C ARG A 134 7.90 0.28 8.56
N ALA A 135 7.60 1.57 8.53
CA ALA A 135 8.58 2.62 8.37
C ALA A 135 9.57 2.63 9.56
N ARG A 136 10.86 2.42 9.27
CA ARG A 136 11.92 2.40 10.29
C ARG A 136 12.90 3.54 10.12
N THR A 137 13.09 4.00 8.89
CA THR A 137 13.98 5.12 8.61
C THR A 137 13.26 6.44 8.84
N ARG A 138 14.01 7.47 9.26
CA ARG A 138 13.47 8.82 9.41
C ARG A 138 12.82 9.33 8.11
N GLU A 139 13.35 8.92 6.97
CA GLU A 139 12.80 9.28 5.66
C GLU A 139 11.50 8.55 5.38
N GLY A 140 11.47 7.22 5.58
CA GLY A 140 10.26 6.41 5.42
C GLY A 140 9.11 6.93 6.30
N VAL A 141 9.39 7.24 7.58
CA VAL A 141 8.40 7.84 8.49
C VAL A 141 7.85 9.16 7.94
N MET A 142 8.73 10.07 7.46
CA MET A 142 8.28 11.35 6.89
C MET A 142 7.49 11.16 5.58
N GLN A 143 7.81 10.14 4.77
CA GLN A 143 7.07 9.83 3.54
C GLN A 143 5.67 9.31 3.86
N VAL A 144 5.56 8.39 4.83
CA VAL A 144 4.27 7.88 5.29
C VAL A 144 3.42 9.00 5.90
N GLU A 145 4.01 9.85 6.75
CA GLU A 145 3.34 11.00 7.34
C GLU A 145 2.84 11.97 6.25
N LEU A 146 3.65 12.24 5.22
CA LEU A 146 3.24 13.07 4.08
C LEU A 146 2.05 12.46 3.34
N ALA A 147 2.07 11.14 3.09
CA ALA A 147 0.97 10.44 2.44
C ALA A 147 -0.31 10.48 3.28
N ALA A 148 -0.21 10.23 4.59
CA ALA A 148 -1.33 10.25 5.52
C ALA A 148 -1.97 11.66 5.60
N LEU A 149 -1.17 12.72 5.71
CA LEU A 149 -1.66 14.09 5.70
C LEU A 149 -2.33 14.46 4.36
N THR A 150 -1.77 14.03 3.25
CA THR A 150 -2.35 14.25 1.92
C THR A 150 -3.69 13.55 1.79
N TYR A 151 -3.78 12.31 2.25
CA TYR A 151 -5.02 11.54 2.29
C TYR A 151 -6.07 12.21 3.19
N GLN A 152 -5.73 12.61 4.41
CA GLN A 152 -6.61 13.34 5.32
C GLN A 152 -7.12 14.64 4.69
N ARG A 153 -6.23 15.41 4.06
CA ARG A 153 -6.58 16.63 3.35
C ARG A 153 -7.63 16.42 2.26
N THR A 154 -7.49 15.36 1.44
CA THR A 154 -8.48 15.05 0.40
C THR A 154 -9.84 14.69 0.99
N ARG A 155 -9.86 14.07 2.14
CA ARG A 155 -11.10 13.72 2.85
C ARG A 155 -11.78 14.93 3.45
N LEU A 156 -11.05 15.88 4.02
CA LEU A 156 -11.62 17.14 4.53
C LEU A 156 -12.26 17.96 3.41
N VAL A 157 -11.60 18.13 2.27
CA VAL A 157 -12.12 18.88 1.13
C VAL A 157 -13.39 18.27 0.56
N ARG A 158 -13.44 16.94 0.41
CA ARG A 158 -14.63 16.25 -0.12
C ARG A 158 -15.81 16.30 0.86
N ALA A 159 -15.58 16.28 2.15
CA ALA A 159 -16.63 16.47 3.16
C ALA A 159 -17.25 17.87 3.07
N TRP A 160 -16.44 18.89 2.84
CA TRP A 160 -16.87 20.28 2.77
C TRP A 160 -17.72 20.60 1.52
N THR A 161 -17.31 20.19 0.34
CA THR A 161 -18.06 20.41 -0.91
C THR A 161 -19.46 19.76 -0.87
N HIS A 162 -19.63 18.71 -0.08
CA HIS A 162 -20.93 18.08 0.11
C HIS A 162 -21.83 18.88 1.04
N LEU A 163 -21.27 19.49 2.10
CA LEU A 163 -22.00 20.34 3.03
C LEU A 163 -22.49 21.64 2.37
N GLU A 164 -21.69 22.23 1.50
CA GLU A 164 -22.09 23.39 0.70
C GLU A 164 -23.28 23.09 -0.23
N ARG A 165 -23.27 21.95 -0.92
CA ARG A 165 -24.38 21.55 -1.81
C ARG A 165 -25.68 21.26 -1.07
N GLN A 166 -25.63 20.83 0.19
CA GLN A 166 -26.82 20.59 1.01
C GLN A 166 -27.42 21.89 1.57
N ARG A 167 -26.64 22.96 1.70
CA ARG A 167 -27.10 24.26 2.26
C ARG A 167 -27.72 25.21 1.25
N GLY A 168 -27.94 24.79 -0.01
CA GLY A 168 -28.75 25.54 -0.98
C GLY A 168 -28.52 27.05 -0.95
N GLY A 169 -27.56 27.55 -1.68
CA GLY A 169 -27.59 28.84 -2.39
C GLY A 169 -27.90 30.16 -1.65
N LEU A 170 -27.88 30.24 -0.33
CA LEU A 170 -27.97 31.49 0.39
C LEU A 170 -26.62 31.79 1.04
N GLY A 171 -25.84 32.60 0.34
CA GLY A 171 -24.55 33.08 0.77
C GLY A 171 -24.60 33.81 2.12
N PHE A 172 -23.42 33.83 2.79
CA PHE A 172 -23.11 34.68 3.93
C PHE A 172 -23.73 34.33 5.28
N VAL A 173 -23.49 33.12 5.80
CA VAL A 173 -23.25 32.97 7.25
C VAL A 173 -22.25 31.84 7.42
N GLY A 174 -20.95 32.12 7.43
CA GLY A 174 -19.92 31.21 7.91
C GLY A 174 -20.18 30.88 9.37
N GLY A 175 -20.69 29.66 9.65
CA GLY A 175 -20.85 29.19 11.01
C GLY A 175 -19.52 28.82 11.66
N PRO A 176 -19.40 28.68 12.99
CA PRO A 176 -18.16 28.33 13.69
C PRO A 176 -17.51 27.02 13.20
N GLY A 177 -18.25 26.12 12.53
CA GLY A 177 -17.72 24.90 11.93
C GLY A 177 -16.92 25.12 10.63
N GLU A 178 -17.21 26.19 9.84
CA GLU A 178 -16.44 26.50 8.64
C GLU A 178 -15.04 27.02 8.98
N THR A 179 -14.92 27.83 9.99
CA THR A 179 -13.63 28.35 10.45
C THR A 179 -12.75 27.26 11.03
N GLN A 180 -13.32 26.23 11.65
CA GLN A 180 -12.55 25.11 12.20
C GLN A 180 -11.98 24.23 11.11
N ILE A 181 -12.79 23.81 10.13
CA ILE A 181 -12.33 22.99 8.99
C ILE A 181 -11.24 23.72 8.18
N GLU A 182 -11.39 25.05 8.00
CA GLU A 182 -10.39 25.84 7.31
C GLU A 182 -9.08 25.96 8.12
N SER A 183 -9.19 26.08 9.44
CA SER A 183 -8.05 26.05 10.36
C SER A 183 -7.34 24.69 10.32
N ASP A 184 -8.09 23.60 10.38
CA ASP A 184 -7.54 22.23 10.30
C ASP A 184 -6.86 21.99 8.96
N ARG A 185 -7.45 22.45 7.87
CA ARG A 185 -6.85 22.38 6.54
C ARG A 185 -5.54 23.16 6.46
N ARG A 186 -5.50 24.39 7.02
CA ARG A 186 -4.25 25.18 7.07
C ARG A 186 -3.17 24.50 7.88
N ALA A 187 -3.54 23.93 9.03
CA ALA A 187 -2.61 23.18 9.87
C ALA A 187 -2.00 21.98 9.12
N ILE A 188 -2.82 21.23 8.36
CA ILE A 188 -2.34 20.12 7.51
C ILE A 188 -1.45 20.66 6.38
N ASP A 189 -1.84 21.73 5.69
CA ASP A 189 -1.03 22.32 4.62
C ASP A 189 0.33 22.79 5.13
N ASP A 190 0.40 23.40 6.31
CA ASP A 190 1.65 23.82 6.96
C ASP A 190 2.54 22.63 7.31
N GLN A 191 1.96 21.55 7.83
CA GLN A 191 2.71 20.31 8.12
C GLN A 191 3.24 19.68 6.83
N VAL A 192 2.43 19.60 5.77
CA VAL A 192 2.84 19.09 4.44
C VAL A 192 4.02 19.88 3.90
N VAL A 193 3.97 21.24 3.98
CA VAL A 193 5.07 22.09 3.52
C VAL A 193 6.34 21.84 4.35
N ARG A 194 6.22 21.70 5.67
CA ARG A 194 7.34 21.42 6.57
C ARG A 194 8.00 20.09 6.24
N ILE A 195 7.21 19.02 6.06
CA ILE A 195 7.72 17.68 5.75
C ILE A 195 8.38 17.68 4.37
N LYS A 196 7.75 18.24 3.34
CA LYS A 196 8.34 18.37 2.00
C LYS A 196 9.70 19.08 2.03
N ARG A 197 9.85 20.13 2.85
CA ARG A 197 11.13 20.83 3.01
C ARG A 197 12.19 19.95 3.69
N GLN A 198 11.81 19.12 4.67
CA GLN A 198 12.72 18.19 5.32
C GLN A 198 13.14 17.06 4.37
N LEU A 199 12.20 16.46 3.64
CA LEU A 199 12.47 15.44 2.62
C LEU A 199 13.39 15.99 1.53
N GLY A 200 13.19 17.23 1.06
CA GLY A 200 14.07 17.87 0.08
C GLY A 200 15.54 17.98 0.54
N LYS A 201 15.81 18.08 1.85
CA LYS A 201 17.18 18.03 2.38
C LYS A 201 17.77 16.62 2.31
N VAL A 202 16.96 15.60 2.60
CA VAL A 202 17.38 14.19 2.54
C VAL A 202 17.69 13.80 1.10
N VAL A 203 16.84 14.19 0.15
CA VAL A 203 17.06 13.94 -1.30
C VAL A 203 18.40 14.55 -1.75
N LYS A 204 18.71 15.80 -1.40
CA LYS A 204 20.00 16.40 -1.73
C LYS A 204 21.19 15.63 -1.17
N THR A 205 21.09 15.14 0.07
CA THR A 205 22.14 14.32 0.68
C THR A 205 22.30 12.99 -0.07
N ARG A 206 21.21 12.35 -0.48
CA ARG A 206 21.23 11.14 -1.32
C ARG A 206 21.88 11.38 -2.68
N GLU A 207 21.54 12.48 -3.35
CA GLU A 207 22.15 12.85 -4.63
C GLU A 207 23.68 12.98 -4.52
N LEU A 208 24.18 13.56 -3.44
CA LEU A 208 25.62 13.63 -3.14
C LEU A 208 26.23 12.22 -2.95
N HIS A 209 25.56 11.35 -2.21
CA HIS A 209 26.00 9.97 -2.04
C HIS A 209 25.93 9.16 -3.36
N ARG A 210 24.91 9.41 -4.21
CA ARG A 210 24.81 8.81 -5.55
C ARG A 210 25.94 9.30 -6.46
N ALA A 211 26.24 10.60 -6.47
CA ALA A 211 27.35 11.16 -7.23
C ALA A 211 28.70 10.55 -6.80
N ALA A 212 28.89 10.28 -5.51
CA ALA A 212 30.06 9.56 -5.02
C ALA A 212 30.10 8.09 -5.47
N ARG A 213 28.96 7.39 -5.47
CA ARG A 213 28.83 6.00 -5.95
C ARG A 213 29.09 5.86 -7.45
N ARG A 214 28.65 6.83 -8.28
CA ARG A 214 28.94 6.86 -9.72
C ARG A 214 30.44 6.90 -10.06
N LYS A 215 31.29 7.27 -9.10
CA LYS A 215 32.75 7.21 -9.27
C LYS A 215 33.31 5.79 -9.05
N VAL A 216 32.51 4.89 -8.47
CA VAL A 216 32.88 3.48 -8.28
C VAL A 216 31.92 2.68 -9.16
N PRO A 217 32.37 2.09 -10.27
CA PRO A 217 31.52 1.55 -11.33
C PRO A 217 30.98 0.16 -10.98
N PHE A 218 30.23 0.03 -9.88
CA PHE A 218 29.51 -1.20 -9.59
C PHE A 218 28.08 -1.10 -10.15
N PRO A 219 27.67 -1.99 -11.06
CA PRO A 219 26.30 -2.05 -11.54
C PRO A 219 25.30 -2.22 -10.37
N VAL A 220 24.14 -1.57 -10.49
CA VAL A 220 23.08 -1.64 -9.51
C VAL A 220 21.91 -2.44 -10.08
N GLY A 221 21.55 -3.55 -9.42
CA GLY A 221 20.35 -4.33 -9.70
C GLY A 221 19.25 -4.00 -8.67
N ALA A 222 18.06 -3.65 -9.14
CA ALA A 222 16.90 -3.42 -8.29
C ALA A 222 15.90 -4.59 -8.38
N LEU A 223 15.59 -5.21 -7.24
CA LEU A 223 14.53 -6.22 -7.14
C LEU A 223 13.19 -5.49 -7.11
N VAL A 224 12.35 -5.76 -8.10
CA VAL A 224 10.98 -5.25 -8.18
C VAL A 224 10.02 -6.42 -8.30
N GLY A 225 8.74 -6.18 -8.03
CA GLY A 225 7.72 -7.21 -8.17
C GLY A 225 6.59 -7.02 -7.18
N TYR A 226 5.58 -7.85 -7.33
CA TYR A 226 4.39 -7.78 -6.49
C TYR A 226 4.73 -8.01 -5.01
N THR A 227 3.89 -7.49 -4.10
CA THR A 227 4.08 -7.77 -2.67
C THR A 227 4.02 -9.28 -2.42
N ASN A 228 4.84 -9.77 -1.50
CA ASN A 228 4.98 -11.20 -1.20
C ASN A 228 5.48 -12.10 -2.36
N ALA A 229 5.99 -11.55 -3.46
CA ALA A 229 6.60 -12.37 -4.53
C ALA A 229 7.95 -13.02 -4.15
N GLY A 230 8.51 -12.72 -2.96
CA GLY A 230 9.74 -13.29 -2.44
C GLY A 230 11.00 -12.47 -2.72
N LYS A 231 10.86 -11.16 -3.03
CA LYS A 231 11.99 -10.25 -3.27
C LYS A 231 13.01 -10.25 -2.13
N SER A 232 12.57 -10.03 -0.90
CA SER A 232 13.43 -9.97 0.28
C SER A 232 14.05 -11.32 0.62
N SER A 233 13.37 -12.44 0.33
CA SER A 233 13.92 -13.79 0.47
C SER A 233 15.06 -14.02 -0.52
N LEU A 234 14.87 -13.64 -1.79
CA LEU A 234 15.88 -13.70 -2.82
C LEU A 234 17.07 -12.79 -2.46
N PHE A 235 16.80 -11.56 -2.03
CA PHE A 235 17.81 -10.62 -1.57
C PHE A 235 18.67 -11.21 -0.44
N ASN A 236 18.05 -11.77 0.60
CA ASN A 236 18.75 -12.39 1.72
C ASN A 236 19.61 -13.56 1.24
N ARG A 237 19.09 -14.40 0.35
CA ARG A 237 19.82 -15.55 -0.19
C ARG A 237 21.06 -15.12 -0.97
N MET A 238 20.97 -14.06 -1.77
CA MET A 238 22.07 -13.57 -2.60
C MET A 238 23.10 -12.75 -1.82
N THR A 239 22.68 -12.03 -0.79
CA THR A 239 23.55 -11.06 -0.08
C THR A 239 24.06 -11.58 1.25
N GLY A 240 23.49 -12.65 1.80
CA GLY A 240 23.72 -13.11 3.17
C GLY A 240 23.18 -12.13 4.23
N ALA A 241 22.28 -11.21 3.84
CA ALA A 241 21.62 -10.29 4.77
C ALA A 241 20.47 -11.00 5.52
N GLU A 242 20.03 -10.37 6.61
CA GLU A 242 18.88 -10.81 7.42
C GLU A 242 17.79 -9.73 7.40
N VAL A 243 17.37 -9.30 6.19
CA VAL A 243 16.22 -8.41 6.05
C VAL A 243 14.95 -9.18 6.39
N LEU A 244 13.97 -8.51 6.98
CA LEU A 244 12.69 -9.13 7.35
C LEU A 244 12.01 -9.71 6.10
N ALA A 245 12.08 -11.01 5.95
CA ALA A 245 11.37 -11.77 4.92
C ALA A 245 10.33 -12.65 5.64
N LYS A 246 9.07 -12.23 5.60
CA LYS A 246 7.94 -12.97 6.17
C LYS A 246 6.87 -13.12 5.10
N ASP A 247 6.06 -14.16 5.22
CA ASP A 247 4.87 -14.36 4.39
C ASP A 247 3.79 -13.35 4.79
N MET A 248 4.01 -12.11 4.40
CA MET A 248 3.10 -10.99 4.66
C MET A 248 3.28 -9.89 3.61
N LEU A 249 2.19 -9.18 3.35
CA LEU A 249 2.21 -8.05 2.42
C LEU A 249 3.03 -6.89 3.01
N PHE A 250 3.81 -6.23 2.15
CA PHE A 250 4.67 -5.09 2.51
C PHE A 250 5.65 -5.40 3.67
N ALA A 251 6.31 -6.55 3.65
CA ALA A 251 7.34 -6.88 4.62
C ALA A 251 8.50 -5.86 4.59
N THR A 252 8.87 -5.36 3.41
CA THR A 252 9.89 -4.33 3.19
C THR A 252 9.24 -3.03 2.73
N LEU A 253 9.52 -1.93 3.44
CA LEU A 253 9.13 -0.58 3.05
C LEU A 253 10.36 0.29 2.73
N ASP A 254 11.35 0.28 3.61
CA ASP A 254 12.59 1.02 3.40
C ASP A 254 13.55 0.20 2.50
N PRO A 255 14.05 0.78 1.38
CA PRO A 255 14.94 0.04 0.48
C PRO A 255 16.26 -0.29 1.17
N THR A 256 16.75 -1.49 0.95
CA THR A 256 18.00 -1.97 1.50
C THR A 256 18.97 -2.33 0.37
N MET A 257 20.21 -1.79 0.43
CA MET A 257 21.25 -2.06 -0.56
C MET A 257 22.39 -2.88 0.04
N ARG A 258 22.92 -3.86 -0.72
CA ARG A 258 24.08 -4.66 -0.34
C ARG A 258 24.96 -4.94 -1.57
N GLY A 259 26.25 -4.99 -1.34
CA GLY A 259 27.21 -5.45 -2.33
C GLY A 259 27.21 -6.99 -2.40
N VAL A 260 27.18 -7.51 -3.60
CA VAL A 260 27.28 -8.96 -3.90
C VAL A 260 28.48 -9.18 -4.80
N THR A 261 29.25 -10.22 -4.54
CA THR A 261 30.31 -10.68 -5.45
C THR A 261 29.78 -11.87 -6.22
N LEU A 262 29.69 -11.73 -7.54
CA LEU A 262 29.22 -12.80 -8.42
C LEU A 262 30.31 -13.92 -8.53
N THR A 263 29.90 -15.05 -9.06
CA THR A 263 30.80 -16.24 -9.22
C THR A 263 32.03 -15.98 -10.09
N ASP A 264 31.93 -15.01 -11.00
CA ASP A 264 33.03 -14.56 -11.87
C ASP A 264 33.93 -13.47 -11.22
N GLY A 265 33.68 -13.13 -9.94
CA GLY A 265 34.43 -12.14 -9.17
C GLY A 265 33.97 -10.69 -9.37
N ARG A 266 33.02 -10.41 -10.27
CA ARG A 266 32.44 -9.05 -10.42
C ARG A 266 31.64 -8.68 -9.21
N LYS A 267 31.76 -7.40 -8.82
CA LYS A 267 30.95 -6.82 -7.73
C LYS A 267 29.76 -6.07 -8.31
N VAL A 268 28.60 -6.32 -7.74
CA VAL A 268 27.34 -5.64 -8.07
C VAL A 268 26.69 -5.15 -6.79
N ILE A 269 25.85 -4.14 -6.87
CA ILE A 269 24.99 -3.69 -5.76
C ILE A 269 23.59 -4.21 -6.03
N LEU A 270 23.01 -4.91 -5.07
CA LEU A 270 21.62 -5.35 -5.12
C LEU A 270 20.79 -4.49 -4.19
N SER A 271 19.62 -4.06 -4.65
CA SER A 271 18.65 -3.28 -3.88
C SER A 271 17.35 -4.06 -3.72
N ASP A 272 16.93 -4.32 -2.47
CA ASP A 272 15.58 -4.79 -2.16
C ASP A 272 14.65 -3.57 -2.08
N THR A 273 13.47 -3.64 -2.70
CA THR A 273 12.53 -2.51 -2.77
C THR A 273 11.17 -2.89 -2.20
N VAL A 274 10.33 -1.87 -1.97
CA VAL A 274 8.93 -2.07 -1.58
C VAL A 274 8.19 -2.90 -2.63
N GLY A 275 7.33 -3.81 -2.18
CA GLY A 275 6.47 -4.58 -3.08
C GLY A 275 5.34 -3.72 -3.65
N PHE A 276 4.99 -3.97 -4.90
CA PHE A 276 3.82 -3.35 -5.53
C PHE A 276 2.55 -4.14 -5.22
N ILE A 277 1.43 -3.48 -5.31
CA ILE A 277 0.10 -4.08 -5.15
C ILE A 277 -0.85 -3.43 -6.16
N SER A 278 -1.90 -4.13 -6.54
CA SER A 278 -2.96 -3.59 -7.39
C SER A 278 -3.62 -2.36 -6.77
N ASP A 279 -4.14 -1.49 -7.59
CA ASP A 279 -4.87 -0.28 -7.18
C ASP A 279 -4.13 0.56 -6.12
N LEU A 280 -2.78 0.63 -6.26
CA LEU A 280 -1.97 1.44 -5.35
C LEU A 280 -2.36 2.93 -5.51
N PRO A 281 -2.83 3.58 -4.44
CA PRO A 281 -3.26 4.98 -4.51
C PRO A 281 -2.15 5.91 -5.01
N THR A 282 -2.50 6.84 -5.89
CA THR A 282 -1.56 7.79 -6.50
C THR A 282 -0.85 8.66 -5.46
N GLU A 283 -1.52 8.97 -4.36
CA GLU A 283 -0.95 9.69 -3.22
C GLU A 283 0.21 8.92 -2.57
N LEU A 284 0.08 7.59 -2.49
CA LEU A 284 1.13 6.71 -2.00
C LEU A 284 2.28 6.61 -2.98
N VAL A 285 2.01 6.43 -4.27
CA VAL A 285 3.05 6.41 -5.32
C VAL A 285 3.87 7.70 -5.26
N ALA A 286 3.20 8.87 -5.14
CA ALA A 286 3.88 10.17 -5.03
C ALA A 286 4.74 10.29 -3.76
N ALA A 287 4.27 9.79 -2.63
CA ALA A 287 5.00 9.81 -1.37
C ALA A 287 6.24 8.91 -1.41
N PHE A 288 6.12 7.74 -2.03
CA PHE A 288 7.21 6.76 -2.14
C PHE A 288 8.11 6.95 -3.37
N ARG A 289 7.86 7.98 -4.18
CA ARG A 289 8.68 8.27 -5.35
C ARG A 289 10.18 8.31 -5.02
N ALA A 290 10.55 8.84 -3.86
CA ALA A 290 11.95 8.91 -3.45
C ALA A 290 12.57 7.54 -3.13
N THR A 291 11.79 6.57 -2.59
CA THR A 291 12.25 5.19 -2.41
C THR A 291 12.30 4.43 -3.73
N LEU A 292 11.39 4.74 -4.64
CA LEU A 292 11.33 4.17 -5.99
C LEU A 292 12.37 4.80 -6.94
N GLU A 293 12.98 5.93 -6.58
CA GLU A 293 14.11 6.51 -7.32
C GLU A 293 15.32 5.56 -7.41
N GLU A 294 15.47 4.61 -6.48
CA GLU A 294 16.51 3.57 -6.58
C GLU A 294 16.24 2.63 -7.76
N VAL A 295 14.97 2.35 -8.08
CA VAL A 295 14.57 1.57 -9.27
C VAL A 295 14.88 2.36 -10.54
N LEU A 296 14.59 3.68 -10.54
CA LEU A 296 14.89 4.55 -11.70
C LEU A 296 16.40 4.72 -11.94
N ALA A 297 17.21 4.54 -10.91
CA ALA A 297 18.66 4.67 -10.98
C ALA A 297 19.38 3.34 -11.19
N ALA A 298 18.65 2.22 -11.27
CA ALA A 298 19.20 0.90 -11.46
C ALA A 298 19.68 0.70 -12.91
N ASP A 299 20.78 -0.03 -13.06
CA ASP A 299 21.29 -0.49 -14.36
C ASP A 299 20.54 -1.72 -14.86
N LEU A 300 20.00 -2.52 -13.92
CA LEU A 300 19.23 -3.73 -14.19
C LEU A 300 18.01 -3.79 -13.27
N ILE A 301 16.84 -4.02 -13.82
CA ILE A 301 15.62 -4.35 -13.09
C ILE A 301 15.47 -5.87 -13.05
N ILE A 302 15.29 -6.40 -11.86
CA ILE A 302 15.06 -7.83 -11.60
C ILE A 302 13.61 -7.98 -11.13
N HIS A 303 12.74 -8.34 -12.07
CA HIS A 303 11.31 -8.51 -11.78
C HIS A 303 11.07 -9.90 -11.19
N VAL A 304 10.85 -9.98 -9.89
CA VAL A 304 10.54 -11.23 -9.17
C VAL A 304 9.03 -11.47 -9.20
N ARG A 305 8.64 -12.61 -9.75
CA ARG A 305 7.23 -13.03 -9.87
C ARG A 305 6.98 -14.27 -9.02
N ASP A 306 5.84 -14.29 -8.35
CA ASP A 306 5.29 -15.50 -7.74
C ASP A 306 4.57 -16.31 -8.81
N ILE A 307 5.26 -17.35 -9.32
CA ILE A 307 4.70 -18.15 -10.42
C ILE A 307 3.64 -19.15 -9.95
N SER A 308 3.58 -19.40 -8.65
CA SER A 308 2.56 -20.27 -8.04
C SER A 308 1.20 -19.57 -7.92
N HIS A 309 1.17 -18.22 -8.00
CA HIS A 309 -0.07 -17.48 -7.85
C HIS A 309 -0.94 -17.58 -9.11
N PRO A 310 -2.24 -17.91 -9.01
CA PRO A 310 -3.11 -18.06 -10.17
C PRO A 310 -3.25 -16.79 -11.02
N GLU A 311 -3.06 -15.61 -10.44
CA GLU A 311 -3.08 -14.30 -11.12
C GLU A 311 -1.68 -13.73 -11.33
N THR A 312 -0.67 -14.58 -11.53
CA THR A 312 0.73 -14.11 -11.71
C THR A 312 0.90 -13.21 -12.94
N ALA A 313 0.10 -13.41 -13.98
CA ALA A 313 0.13 -12.57 -15.18
C ALA A 313 -0.44 -11.16 -14.92
N GLU A 314 -1.56 -11.08 -14.20
CA GLU A 314 -2.20 -9.83 -13.79
C GLU A 314 -1.30 -9.04 -12.84
N GLN A 315 -0.70 -9.71 -11.85
CA GLN A 315 0.27 -9.12 -10.95
C GLN A 315 1.48 -8.56 -11.69
N SER A 316 1.98 -9.29 -12.69
CA SER A 316 3.07 -8.82 -13.55
C SER A 316 2.68 -7.57 -14.32
N ALA A 317 1.48 -7.54 -14.89
CA ALA A 317 0.96 -6.37 -15.61
C ALA A 317 0.85 -5.14 -14.70
N ASP A 318 0.32 -5.30 -13.48
CA ASP A 318 0.23 -4.22 -12.49
C ASP A 318 1.62 -3.65 -12.14
N VAL A 319 2.62 -4.51 -11.98
CA VAL A 319 4.01 -4.07 -11.72
C VAL A 319 4.56 -3.28 -12.88
N ILE A 320 4.36 -3.72 -14.12
CA ILE A 320 4.81 -3.03 -15.34
C ILE A 320 4.10 -1.68 -15.48
N ASP A 321 2.79 -1.61 -15.25
CA ASP A 321 2.02 -0.37 -15.29
C ASP A 321 2.58 0.66 -14.28
N ILE A 322 2.91 0.22 -13.06
CA ILE A 322 3.52 1.08 -12.04
C ILE A 322 4.92 1.54 -12.45
N LEU A 323 5.79 0.63 -12.92
CA LEU A 323 7.14 0.99 -13.39
C LEU A 323 7.09 2.01 -14.54
N THR A 324 6.17 1.84 -15.47
CA THR A 324 5.92 2.78 -16.57
C THR A 324 5.46 4.13 -16.05
N SER A 325 4.52 4.15 -15.09
CA SER A 325 4.03 5.40 -14.47
C SER A 325 5.12 6.16 -13.70
N LEU A 326 6.10 5.44 -13.16
CA LEU A 326 7.26 6.01 -12.49
C LEU A 326 8.28 6.60 -13.48
N GLY A 327 8.20 6.24 -14.76
CA GLY A 327 9.09 6.72 -15.81
C GLY A 327 10.33 5.83 -16.01
N VAL A 328 10.25 4.56 -15.67
CA VAL A 328 11.27 3.58 -16.06
C VAL A 328 11.30 3.52 -17.58
N LYS A 329 12.49 3.64 -18.17
CA LYS A 329 12.67 3.67 -19.61
C LYS A 329 12.63 2.25 -20.19
N ASP A 330 12.06 2.10 -21.37
CA ASP A 330 12.07 0.83 -22.11
C ASP A 330 13.51 0.35 -22.45
N THR A 331 14.46 1.27 -22.40
CA THR A 331 15.90 0.96 -22.62
C THR A 331 16.60 0.41 -21.38
N THR A 332 15.96 0.43 -20.21
CA THR A 332 16.54 -0.16 -18.99
C THR A 332 16.50 -1.67 -19.10
N SER A 333 17.66 -2.33 -18.91
CA SER A 333 17.73 -3.80 -18.94
C SER A 333 16.83 -4.41 -17.89
N GLN A 334 16.05 -5.40 -18.29
CA GLN A 334 15.12 -6.09 -17.38
C GLN A 334 15.28 -7.59 -17.53
N ILE A 335 15.21 -8.30 -16.41
CA ILE A 335 15.11 -9.76 -16.36
C ILE A 335 13.95 -10.15 -15.44
N GLU A 336 13.33 -11.28 -15.72
CA GLU A 336 12.32 -11.89 -14.85
C GLU A 336 12.92 -13.04 -14.05
N VAL A 337 12.52 -13.15 -12.78
CA VAL A 337 12.82 -14.29 -11.91
C VAL A 337 11.50 -14.91 -11.48
N TRP A 338 11.25 -16.12 -11.93
CA TRP A 338 10.08 -16.92 -11.59
C TRP A 338 10.34 -17.66 -10.27
N ASN A 339 9.79 -17.12 -9.21
CA ASN A 339 10.00 -17.60 -7.85
C ASN A 339 8.84 -18.50 -7.38
N LYS A 340 9.06 -19.25 -6.32
CA LYS A 340 8.09 -20.17 -5.67
C LYS A 340 7.67 -21.36 -6.56
N LEU A 341 8.59 -21.86 -7.37
CA LEU A 341 8.38 -23.07 -8.16
C LEU A 341 8.11 -24.31 -7.31
N ASP A 342 8.57 -24.29 -6.06
CA ASP A 342 8.33 -25.34 -5.07
C ASP A 342 6.85 -25.46 -4.64
N LEU A 343 6.02 -24.46 -4.95
CA LEU A 343 4.58 -24.44 -4.63
C LEU A 343 3.69 -24.91 -5.79
N VAL A 344 4.25 -25.17 -6.97
CA VAL A 344 3.51 -25.75 -8.10
C VAL A 344 3.82 -27.24 -8.20
N ASP A 345 2.96 -27.98 -8.93
CA ASP A 345 3.21 -29.39 -9.19
C ASP A 345 4.47 -29.61 -10.08
N GLU A 346 5.09 -30.77 -9.95
CA GLU A 346 6.36 -31.10 -10.60
C GLU A 346 6.30 -30.96 -12.12
N GLY A 347 5.18 -31.35 -12.75
CA GLY A 347 4.99 -31.25 -14.20
C GLY A 347 4.93 -29.79 -14.67
N THR A 348 4.21 -28.95 -13.94
CA THR A 348 4.16 -27.50 -14.18
C THR A 348 5.52 -26.85 -13.96
N ALA A 349 6.24 -27.22 -12.88
CA ALA A 349 7.55 -26.68 -12.59
C ALA A 349 8.55 -27.00 -13.72
N LEU A 350 8.58 -28.24 -14.21
CA LEU A 350 9.45 -28.63 -15.33
C LEU A 350 9.13 -27.83 -16.60
N ASN A 351 7.85 -27.68 -16.96
CA ASN A 351 7.44 -26.88 -18.12
C ASN A 351 7.87 -25.42 -17.99
N LEU A 352 7.75 -24.82 -16.79
CA LEU A 352 8.17 -23.43 -16.52
C LEU A 352 9.69 -23.29 -16.64
N CYS A 353 10.46 -24.23 -16.11
CA CYS A 353 11.92 -24.25 -16.27
C CYS A 353 12.32 -24.33 -17.76
N GLU A 354 11.70 -25.23 -18.54
CA GLU A 354 11.95 -25.32 -19.97
C GLU A 354 11.57 -24.05 -20.76
N GLN A 355 10.57 -23.32 -20.31
CA GLN A 355 10.19 -22.02 -20.89
C GLN A 355 11.22 -20.95 -20.53
N ALA A 356 11.66 -20.92 -19.27
CA ALA A 356 12.69 -19.99 -18.81
C ALA A 356 13.99 -20.20 -19.56
N ASP A 357 14.43 -21.45 -19.74
CA ASP A 357 15.66 -21.81 -20.46
C ASP A 357 15.66 -21.40 -21.95
N LYS A 358 14.49 -21.17 -22.53
CA LYS A 358 14.33 -20.64 -23.91
C LYS A 358 14.40 -19.13 -24.01
N SER A 359 14.46 -18.44 -22.87
CA SER A 359 14.48 -16.98 -22.77
C SER A 359 15.81 -16.49 -22.23
N ASP A 360 16.46 -15.55 -22.90
CA ASP A 360 17.69 -14.92 -22.39
C ASP A 360 17.43 -13.98 -21.19
N HIS A 361 16.18 -13.71 -20.85
CA HIS A 361 15.79 -12.71 -19.85
C HIS A 361 14.88 -13.28 -18.74
N THR A 362 14.65 -14.58 -18.71
CA THR A 362 13.81 -15.25 -17.72
C THR A 362 14.58 -16.34 -17.01
N PHE A 363 14.47 -16.39 -15.69
CA PHE A 363 15.15 -17.36 -14.84
C PHE A 363 14.12 -18.01 -13.90
N ALA A 364 14.20 -19.32 -13.70
CA ALA A 364 13.28 -20.09 -12.88
C ALA A 364 14.02 -20.90 -11.80
#